data_f78f8e78aefe48a9e29df9488ec6989b
#
_entry.id   f78f8e78aefe48a9e29df9488ec6989b
#
_cell.length_a   1.000
_cell.length_b   1.000
_cell.length_c   1.000
_cell.angle_alpha   90.00
_cell.angle_beta   90.00
_cell.angle_gamma   90.00
#
_symmetry.space_group_name_H-M   'P 1'
#
loop_
_entity.id
_entity.type
_entity.pdbx_description
1 polymer ?
#
loop_
_entity_poly.entity_id
_entity_poly.type
_entity_poly.pdbx_seq_one_letter_code
_entity_poly.pdbx_strand_id
1 'polypeptide(L)'
;GRIIKPMFSDDIFLKDYALERIQQEYNKLGCKWAFSGFSNWNGQTHDKKIPVWADKTLEGRNLLSSPTVVSFLNERKEEFDVNLKLLLDVDFYHRMRMKNGMPHIILGSLVANREHDDRISSQATSKYDCVVEHPEGNWLMNSRELQYVHEKYPEFMSNPKYPDED
;
A
#
# COMPACT_ATOMS: atom_id res chain seq x y z
N GLY A 1 17.72 -7.94 -8.17
CA GLY A 1 16.75 -9.00 -8.42
C GLY A 1 15.66 -8.57 -9.42
N ARG A 2 14.91 -9.54 -9.94
CA ARG A 2 13.82 -9.26 -10.90
C ARG A 2 12.56 -8.70 -10.21
N ILE A 3 12.30 -9.13 -8.99
CA ILE A 3 11.16 -8.69 -8.19
C ILE A 3 11.69 -7.92 -6.99
N ILE A 4 11.09 -6.76 -6.73
CA ILE A 4 11.31 -5.97 -5.52
C ILE A 4 10.19 -6.28 -4.55
N LYS A 5 10.57 -6.54 -3.30
CA LYS A 5 9.66 -6.75 -2.17
C LYS A 5 10.08 -5.82 -1.04
N PRO A 6 9.45 -4.64 -0.90
CA PRO A 6 9.69 -3.77 0.24
C PRO A 6 9.33 -4.49 1.54
N MET A 7 10.10 -4.25 2.58
CA MET A 7 9.80 -4.66 3.95
C MET A 7 10.14 -3.50 4.86
N PHE A 8 9.20 -3.06 5.66
CA PHE A 8 9.49 -2.11 6.73
C PHE A 8 10.26 -2.82 7.83
N SER A 9 11.08 -2.07 8.55
CA SER A 9 12.03 -2.62 9.53
C SER A 9 11.35 -3.34 10.70
N ASP A 10 10.10 -3.04 10.95
CA ASP A 10 9.28 -3.58 12.04
C ASP A 10 8.34 -4.71 11.59
N ASP A 11 8.15 -4.90 10.28
CA ASP A 11 7.29 -5.94 9.73
C ASP A 11 8.01 -7.28 9.57
N ILE A 12 7.25 -8.36 9.47
CA ILE A 12 7.79 -9.73 9.40
C ILE A 12 7.15 -10.57 8.29
N PHE A 13 7.91 -11.53 7.79
CA PHE A 13 7.35 -12.63 7.01
C PHE A 13 6.67 -13.64 7.94
N LEU A 14 5.44 -14.02 7.61
CA LEU A 14 4.68 -15.03 8.36
C LEU A 14 4.95 -16.47 7.92
N LYS A 15 5.58 -16.64 6.76
CA LYS A 15 5.82 -17.93 6.14
C LYS A 15 7.22 -18.01 5.59
N ASP A 16 7.92 -19.09 5.86
CA ASP A 16 9.28 -19.33 5.36
C ASP A 16 9.31 -19.34 3.82
N TYR A 17 8.23 -19.76 3.20
CA TYR A 17 8.06 -19.83 1.74
C TYR A 17 7.44 -18.54 1.13
N ALA A 18 7.33 -17.45 1.88
CA ALA A 18 6.62 -16.24 1.40
C ALA A 18 7.22 -15.67 0.11
N LEU A 19 8.54 -15.57 0.04
CA LEU A 19 9.24 -15.06 -1.15
C LEU A 19 9.12 -16.01 -2.33
N GLU A 20 9.22 -17.31 -2.10
CA GLU A 20 9.03 -18.33 -3.12
C GLU A 20 7.60 -18.27 -3.68
N ARG A 21 6.59 -18.15 -2.83
CA ARG A 21 5.20 -18.01 -3.25
C ARG A 21 4.99 -16.77 -4.12
N ILE A 22 5.54 -15.63 -3.74
CA ILE A 22 5.49 -14.41 -4.55
C ILE A 22 6.14 -14.67 -5.92
N GLN A 23 7.33 -15.23 -5.95
CA GLN A 23 8.03 -15.53 -7.20
C GLN A 23 7.24 -16.46 -8.13
N GLN A 24 6.61 -17.48 -7.56
CA GLN A 24 5.76 -18.44 -8.33
C GLN A 24 4.58 -17.73 -9.00
N GLU A 25 3.90 -16.80 -8.27
CA GLU A 25 2.79 -16.04 -8.84
C GLU A 25 3.25 -15.16 -10.03
N TYR A 26 4.38 -14.48 -9.91
CA TYR A 26 4.94 -13.69 -11.01
C TYR A 26 5.32 -14.54 -12.22
N ASN A 27 5.89 -15.72 -12.00
CA ASN A 27 6.25 -16.64 -13.09
C ASN A 27 5.01 -17.21 -13.80
N LYS A 28 3.95 -17.49 -13.03
CA LYS A 28 2.72 -18.08 -13.55
C LYS A 28 1.86 -17.08 -14.32
N LEU A 29 1.74 -15.85 -13.83
CA LEU A 29 0.77 -14.88 -14.30
C LEU A 29 1.38 -13.76 -15.15
N GLY A 30 2.69 -13.57 -15.11
CA GLY A 30 3.36 -12.47 -15.82
C GLY A 30 2.95 -11.07 -15.29
N CYS A 31 2.42 -11.00 -14.08
CA CYS A 31 1.97 -9.72 -13.51
C CYS A 31 3.13 -8.74 -13.29
N LYS A 32 2.82 -7.45 -13.34
CA LYS A 32 3.80 -6.37 -13.14
C LYS A 32 3.98 -6.01 -11.67
N TRP A 33 2.89 -6.10 -10.92
CA TRP A 33 2.85 -5.84 -9.49
C TRP A 33 1.72 -6.62 -8.82
N ALA A 34 1.89 -6.86 -7.53
CA ALA A 34 0.96 -7.67 -6.76
C ALA A 34 0.93 -7.25 -5.29
N PHE A 35 -0.19 -7.52 -4.64
CA PHE A 35 -0.33 -7.45 -3.18
C PHE A 35 -0.50 -8.85 -2.61
N SER A 36 0.16 -9.14 -1.51
CA SER A 36 -0.11 -10.34 -0.72
C SER A 36 -1.12 -10.04 0.40
N GLY A 37 -1.89 -11.04 0.80
CA GLY A 37 -2.62 -10.98 2.04
C GLY A 37 -1.66 -10.75 3.22
N PHE A 38 -2.18 -10.17 4.30
CA PHE A 38 -1.42 -9.81 5.48
C PHE A 38 -2.20 -10.10 6.77
N SER A 39 -1.53 -10.01 7.89
CA SER A 39 -2.13 -10.02 9.23
C SER A 39 -1.54 -8.87 10.03
N ASN A 40 -2.22 -8.46 11.07
CA ASN A 40 -1.61 -7.66 12.12
C ASN A 40 -0.91 -8.58 13.14
N TRP A 41 0.09 -8.05 13.84
CA TRP A 41 0.87 -8.81 14.82
C TRP A 41 1.26 -7.94 16.03
N ASN A 42 0.84 -8.37 17.22
CA ASN A 42 1.15 -7.74 18.50
C ASN A 42 1.75 -8.74 19.52
N GLY A 43 2.49 -9.73 19.03
CA GLY A 43 2.96 -10.90 19.76
C GLY A 43 2.30 -12.19 19.27
N GLN A 44 1.14 -12.06 18.65
CA GLN A 44 0.46 -13.12 17.91
C GLN A 44 -0.27 -12.54 16.69
N THR A 45 -0.48 -13.34 15.67
CA THR A 45 -1.20 -12.91 14.47
C THR A 45 -2.69 -12.78 14.73
N HIS A 46 -3.27 -11.68 14.25
CA HIS A 46 -4.71 -11.44 14.24
C HIS A 46 -5.11 -10.67 12.97
N ASP A 47 -6.40 -10.46 12.75
CA ASP A 47 -6.95 -9.66 11.64
C ASP A 47 -6.36 -10.01 10.27
N LYS A 48 -6.50 -11.27 9.86
CA LYS A 48 -6.12 -11.69 8.51
C LYS A 48 -6.91 -10.92 7.47
N LYS A 49 -6.22 -10.22 6.59
CA LYS A 49 -6.81 -9.35 5.57
C LYS A 49 -6.27 -9.67 4.18
N ILE A 50 -7.13 -9.46 3.20
CA ILE A 50 -6.75 -9.45 1.79
C ILE A 50 -6.86 -8.01 1.31
N PRO A 51 -5.80 -7.42 0.73
CA PRO A 51 -5.85 -6.08 0.17
C PRO A 51 -6.94 -5.96 -0.90
N VAL A 52 -7.63 -4.84 -0.89
CA VAL A 52 -8.66 -4.52 -1.87
C VAL A 52 -8.34 -3.17 -2.48
N TRP A 53 -8.35 -3.09 -3.81
CA TRP A 53 -8.24 -1.79 -4.48
C TRP A 53 -9.48 -0.95 -4.16
N ALA A 54 -9.27 0.32 -3.86
CA ALA A 54 -10.35 1.29 -3.67
C ALA A 54 -10.10 2.51 -4.55
N ASP A 55 -11.10 2.93 -5.31
CA ASP A 55 -11.01 4.10 -6.20
C ASP A 55 -10.69 5.40 -5.44
N LYS A 56 -11.05 5.43 -4.16
CA LYS A 56 -10.78 6.56 -3.25
C LYS A 56 -9.39 6.53 -2.60
N THR A 57 -8.45 5.76 -3.14
CA THR A 57 -7.10 5.67 -2.59
C THR A 57 -6.42 7.03 -2.51
N LEU A 58 -6.52 7.87 -3.55
CA LEU A 58 -5.97 9.24 -3.54
C LEU A 58 -6.75 10.22 -2.65
N GLU A 59 -7.94 9.88 -2.22
CA GLU A 59 -8.67 10.65 -1.21
C GLU A 59 -8.20 10.36 0.23
N GLY A 60 -7.12 9.57 0.38
CA GLY A 60 -6.54 9.18 1.68
C GLY A 60 -7.06 7.86 2.23
N ARG A 61 -7.91 7.13 1.49
CA ARG A 61 -8.44 5.83 1.90
C ARG A 61 -7.55 4.68 1.43
N ASN A 62 -6.61 4.27 2.25
CA ASN A 62 -5.75 3.13 1.94
C ASN A 62 -6.35 1.82 2.48
N LEU A 63 -6.93 0.99 1.61
CA LEU A 63 -7.38 -0.37 1.93
C LEU A 63 -6.37 -1.45 1.52
N LEU A 64 -5.22 -1.04 0.98
CA LEU A 64 -4.17 -1.93 0.51
C LEU A 64 -3.15 -2.26 1.60
N SER A 65 -3.10 -1.45 2.66
CA SER A 65 -2.13 -1.55 3.76
C SER A 65 -0.74 -0.97 3.41
N SER A 66 0.24 -1.21 4.28
CA SER A 66 1.60 -0.69 4.20
C SER A 66 2.36 -1.25 2.98
N PRO A 67 3.47 -0.62 2.55
CA PRO A 67 4.32 -1.13 1.47
C PRO A 67 4.85 -2.55 1.68
N THR A 68 4.81 -3.07 2.88
CA THR A 68 5.19 -4.47 3.16
C THR A 68 4.30 -5.50 2.44
N VAL A 69 3.08 -5.14 2.04
CA VAL A 69 2.20 -6.07 1.31
C VAL A 69 2.47 -6.10 -0.20
N VAL A 70 3.11 -5.05 -0.76
CA VAL A 70 3.34 -4.94 -2.20
C VAL A 70 4.59 -5.69 -2.65
N SER A 71 4.58 -6.13 -3.88
CA SER A 71 5.75 -6.55 -4.65
C SER A 71 5.60 -6.09 -6.10
N PHE A 72 6.72 -5.84 -6.80
CA PHE A 72 6.66 -5.35 -8.18
C PHE A 72 7.92 -5.74 -8.97
N LEU A 73 7.81 -5.75 -10.32
CA LEU A 73 8.94 -6.02 -11.18
C LEU A 73 9.93 -4.85 -11.16
N ASN A 74 11.21 -5.18 -11.08
CA ASN A 74 12.32 -4.22 -11.14
C ASN A 74 12.61 -3.82 -12.61
N GLU A 75 11.61 -3.30 -13.30
CA GLU A 75 11.76 -2.88 -14.71
C GLU A 75 12.25 -1.43 -14.85
N ARG A 76 11.97 -0.61 -13.87
CA ARG A 76 12.43 0.79 -13.76
C ARG A 76 12.60 1.12 -12.29
N LYS A 77 13.39 2.14 -11.99
CA LYS A 77 13.53 2.63 -10.61
C LYS A 77 12.22 3.32 -10.18
N GLU A 78 11.35 2.54 -9.57
CA GLU A 78 10.18 3.08 -8.88
C GLU A 78 10.59 3.39 -7.44
N GLU A 79 10.52 4.66 -7.09
CA GLU A 79 10.93 5.16 -5.77
C GLU A 79 9.72 5.75 -5.05
N PHE A 80 9.72 5.69 -3.72
CA PHE A 80 8.74 6.40 -2.92
C PHE A 80 9.04 7.91 -2.96
N ASP A 81 7.99 8.73 -2.93
CA ASP A 81 8.15 10.19 -2.87
C ASP A 81 8.69 10.60 -1.50
N VAL A 82 9.87 11.19 -1.49
CA VAL A 82 10.58 11.60 -0.26
C VAL A 82 9.89 12.74 0.49
N ASN A 83 8.95 13.44 -0.15
CA ASN A 83 8.14 14.49 0.49
C ASN A 83 6.97 13.92 1.28
N LEU A 84 6.69 12.63 1.17
CA LEU A 84 5.58 11.96 1.83
C LEU A 84 6.10 11.03 2.94
N LYS A 85 5.37 10.97 4.04
CA LYS A 85 5.62 10.07 5.18
C LYS A 85 4.44 9.15 5.47
N LEU A 86 3.23 9.70 5.45
CA LEU A 86 1.99 8.98 5.72
C LEU A 86 1.34 8.46 4.44
N LEU A 87 1.35 9.26 3.37
CA LEU A 87 0.73 8.93 2.09
C LEU A 87 1.73 8.43 1.03
N LEU A 88 2.93 8.05 1.44
CA LEU A 88 3.97 7.55 0.52
C LEU A 88 3.52 6.29 -0.23
N ASP A 89 2.75 5.44 0.42
CA ASP A 89 2.16 4.23 -0.14
C ASP A 89 1.02 4.55 -1.10
N VAL A 90 0.14 5.46 -0.75
CA VAL A 90 -0.98 5.94 -1.58
C VAL A 90 -0.47 6.50 -2.91
N ASP A 91 0.50 7.41 -2.86
CA ASP A 91 1.16 7.96 -4.06
C ASP A 91 1.81 6.87 -4.91
N PHE A 92 2.55 5.97 -4.27
CA PHE A 92 3.23 4.88 -4.95
C PHE A 92 2.22 3.93 -5.64
N TYR A 93 1.16 3.55 -4.94
CA TYR A 93 0.13 2.65 -5.48
C TYR A 93 -0.64 3.29 -6.64
N HIS A 94 -0.95 4.58 -6.54
CA HIS A 94 -1.55 5.32 -7.64
C HIS A 94 -0.67 5.30 -8.89
N ARG A 95 0.62 5.64 -8.77
CA ARG A 95 1.57 5.62 -9.91
C ARG A 95 1.71 4.21 -10.50
N MET A 96 1.76 3.19 -9.66
CA MET A 96 1.80 1.80 -10.13
C MET A 96 0.53 1.42 -10.87
N ARG A 97 -0.63 1.84 -10.41
CA ARG A 97 -1.92 1.60 -11.03
C ARG A 97 -2.04 2.28 -12.39
N MET A 98 -1.66 3.56 -12.47
CA MET A 98 -1.63 4.31 -13.72
C MET A 98 -0.74 3.67 -14.79
N LYS A 99 0.38 3.11 -14.37
CA LYS A 99 1.39 2.55 -15.26
C LYS A 99 1.16 1.10 -15.65
N ASN A 100 0.66 0.29 -14.74
CA ASN A 100 0.67 -1.17 -14.84
C ASN A 100 -0.73 -1.80 -14.79
N GLY A 101 -1.79 -1.00 -14.66
CA GLY A 101 -3.14 -1.51 -14.47
C GLY A 101 -3.38 -2.12 -13.08
N MET A 102 -4.43 -2.92 -12.94
CA MET A 102 -4.81 -3.55 -11.66
C MET A 102 -3.69 -4.44 -11.10
N PRO A 103 -3.45 -4.39 -9.78
CA PRO A 103 -2.54 -5.30 -9.11
C PRO A 103 -3.10 -6.72 -9.11
N HIS A 104 -2.21 -7.70 -9.16
CA HIS A 104 -2.58 -9.08 -8.84
C HIS A 104 -2.67 -9.24 -7.32
N ILE A 105 -3.66 -10.01 -6.84
CA ILE A 105 -3.83 -10.32 -5.42
C ILE A 105 -3.36 -11.75 -5.15
N ILE A 106 -2.29 -11.89 -4.38
CA ILE A 106 -1.77 -13.16 -3.91
C ILE A 106 -2.51 -13.54 -2.63
N LEU A 107 -3.36 -14.56 -2.72
CA LEU A 107 -4.15 -15.02 -1.58
C LEU A 107 -3.25 -15.64 -0.50
N GLY A 108 -3.63 -15.41 0.75
CA GLY A 108 -2.95 -15.89 1.94
C GLY A 108 -2.08 -14.82 2.61
N SER A 109 -2.07 -14.83 3.94
CA SER A 109 -1.26 -13.91 4.74
C SER A 109 0.20 -14.33 4.70
N LEU A 110 1.01 -13.62 3.90
CA LEU A 110 2.45 -13.89 3.74
C LEU A 110 3.30 -13.00 4.65
N VAL A 111 2.78 -11.84 5.05
CA VAL A 111 3.45 -10.86 5.88
C VAL A 111 2.58 -10.43 7.05
N ALA A 112 3.17 -9.86 8.08
CA ALA A 112 2.45 -9.21 9.15
C ALA A 112 2.98 -7.80 9.39
N ASN A 113 2.06 -6.88 9.58
CA ASN A 113 2.33 -5.54 10.06
C ASN A 113 2.41 -5.60 11.60
N ARG A 114 3.54 -5.24 12.17
CA ARG A 114 3.69 -5.19 13.63
C ARG A 114 2.95 -3.97 14.18
N GLU A 115 2.20 -4.20 15.25
CA GLU A 115 1.49 -3.14 15.98
C GLU A 115 2.29 -2.77 17.23
N HIS A 116 2.64 -1.50 17.33
CA HIS A 116 3.32 -0.90 18.49
C HIS A 116 3.08 0.63 18.50
N ASP A 117 3.29 1.25 19.63
CA ASP A 117 2.96 2.66 19.84
C ASP A 117 3.84 3.62 19.02
N ASP A 118 5.05 3.20 18.65
CA ASP A 118 6.00 4.01 17.88
C ASP A 118 5.72 4.04 16.36
N ARG A 119 4.67 3.37 15.89
CA ARG A 119 4.29 3.43 14.46
C ARG A 119 3.96 4.86 14.06
N ILE A 120 4.38 5.25 12.85
CA ILE A 120 4.05 6.58 12.29
C ILE A 120 2.53 6.78 12.26
N SER A 121 1.77 5.77 11.85
CA SER A 121 0.30 5.82 11.83
C SER A 121 -0.32 5.95 13.22
N SER A 122 0.25 5.35 14.26
CA SER A 122 -0.22 5.51 15.65
C SER A 122 0.06 6.91 16.19
N GLN A 123 1.12 7.55 15.72
CA GLN A 123 1.48 8.93 16.09
C GLN A 123 0.79 9.99 15.21
N ALA A 124 0.14 9.61 14.11
CA ALA A 124 -0.41 10.53 13.14
C ALA A 124 -1.47 11.46 13.73
N THR A 125 -2.34 10.93 14.59
CA THR A 125 -3.40 11.71 15.25
C THR A 125 -2.84 12.77 16.21
N SER A 126 -1.79 12.45 16.95
CA SER A 126 -1.23 13.34 17.99
C SER A 126 -0.17 14.29 17.45
N LYS A 127 0.56 13.90 16.39
CA LYS A 127 1.74 14.62 15.92
C LYS A 127 1.51 15.37 14.61
N TYR A 128 0.53 14.96 13.82
CA TYR A 128 0.32 15.48 12.46
C TYR A 128 -1.08 16.07 12.24
N ASP A 129 -1.98 16.02 13.23
CA ASP A 129 -3.37 16.54 13.16
C ASP A 129 -4.15 16.15 11.90
N CYS A 130 -3.89 14.96 11.34
CA CYS A 130 -4.31 14.60 10.02
C CYS A 130 -5.20 13.36 9.91
N VAL A 131 -5.60 12.76 11.04
CA VAL A 131 -6.52 11.62 11.04
C VAL A 131 -7.90 12.07 11.50
N VAL A 132 -8.89 11.89 10.64
CA VAL A 132 -10.30 12.08 11.01
C VAL A 132 -10.93 10.70 11.14
N GLU A 133 -11.57 10.43 12.26
CA GLU A 133 -12.43 9.26 12.40
C GLU A 133 -13.61 9.38 11.44
N HIS A 134 -13.78 8.38 10.59
CA HIS A 134 -14.90 8.27 9.68
C HIS A 134 -15.62 6.95 9.93
N PRO A 135 -16.96 6.84 9.76
CA PRO A 135 -17.69 5.58 9.94
C PRO A 135 -17.15 4.38 9.17
N GLU A 136 -16.44 4.64 8.07
CA GLU A 136 -15.81 3.61 7.22
C GLU A 136 -14.32 3.38 7.53
N GLY A 137 -13.79 3.93 8.64
CA GLY A 137 -12.39 3.79 9.05
C GLY A 137 -11.68 5.15 9.18
N ASN A 138 -10.45 5.13 9.64
CA ASN A 138 -9.64 6.34 9.79
C ASN A 138 -9.13 6.82 8.44
N TRP A 139 -9.43 8.06 8.09
CA TRP A 139 -9.00 8.69 6.86
C TRP A 139 -8.01 9.81 7.15
N LEU A 140 -6.99 9.93 6.33
CA LEU A 140 -6.05 11.05 6.36
C LEU A 140 -6.66 12.26 5.66
N MET A 141 -7.69 12.84 6.27
CA MET A 141 -8.34 14.04 5.73
C MET A 141 -7.64 15.31 6.20
N ASN A 142 -7.61 16.34 5.35
CA ASN A 142 -7.04 17.67 5.64
C ASN A 142 -5.55 17.71 5.98
N SER A 143 -4.77 16.66 5.68
CA SER A 143 -3.32 16.70 5.86
C SER A 143 -2.64 17.53 4.76
N ARG A 144 -1.49 18.12 5.07
CA ARG A 144 -0.64 18.77 4.05
C ARG A 144 -0.18 17.77 2.99
N GLU A 145 0.02 16.53 3.37
CA GLU A 145 0.39 15.47 2.43
C GLU A 145 -0.75 15.14 1.47
N LEU A 146 -2.01 15.12 1.94
CA LEU A 146 -3.16 14.91 1.08
C LEU A 146 -3.30 16.06 0.07
N GLN A 147 -3.16 17.30 0.53
CA GLN A 147 -3.16 18.46 -0.36
C GLN A 147 -2.03 18.36 -1.40
N TYR A 148 -0.82 18.01 -0.99
CA TYR A 148 0.31 17.79 -1.90
C TYR A 148 0.02 16.72 -2.95
N VAL A 149 -0.57 15.59 -2.55
CA VAL A 149 -0.97 14.52 -3.48
C VAL A 149 -2.04 15.02 -4.47
N HIS A 150 -3.03 15.78 -4.03
CA HIS A 150 -4.06 16.34 -4.91
C HIS A 150 -3.47 17.36 -5.91
N GLU A 151 -2.55 18.20 -5.47
CA GLU A 151 -1.84 19.16 -6.34
C GLU A 151 -0.93 18.45 -7.36
N LYS A 152 -0.41 17.28 -7.01
CA LYS A 152 0.43 16.44 -7.88
C LYS A 152 -0.37 15.77 -9.01
N TYR A 153 -1.67 15.48 -8.78
CA TYR A 153 -2.53 14.75 -9.72
C TYR A 153 -3.85 15.49 -10.03
N PRO A 154 -3.82 16.75 -10.47
CA PRO A 154 -5.04 17.57 -10.64
C PRO A 154 -5.97 17.01 -11.71
N GLU A 155 -5.45 16.42 -12.77
CA GLU A 155 -6.27 15.82 -13.83
C GLU A 155 -7.04 14.60 -13.34
N PHE A 156 -6.38 13.73 -12.59
CA PHE A 156 -7.03 12.57 -11.98
C PHE A 156 -8.06 12.99 -10.92
N MET A 157 -7.77 14.00 -10.11
CA MET A 157 -8.71 14.50 -9.10
C MET A 157 -9.97 15.12 -9.71
N SER A 158 -9.86 15.69 -10.92
CA SER A 158 -11.02 16.27 -11.64
C SER A 158 -11.84 15.23 -12.40
N ASN A 159 -11.23 14.14 -12.83
CA ASN A 159 -11.86 13.03 -13.56
C ASN A 159 -11.17 11.71 -13.21
N PRO A 160 -11.48 11.10 -12.05
CA PRO A 160 -10.79 9.91 -11.57
C PRO A 160 -11.12 8.71 -12.46
N LYS A 161 -10.17 8.37 -13.33
CA LYS A 161 -10.25 7.23 -14.24
C LYS A 161 -8.87 6.61 -14.45
N TYR A 162 -8.78 5.30 -14.30
CA TYR A 162 -7.58 4.55 -14.62
C TYR A 162 -7.60 4.05 -16.08
N PRO A 163 -6.42 3.83 -16.71
CA PRO A 163 -6.32 3.50 -18.13
C PRO A 163 -7.01 2.21 -18.57
N ASP A 164 -7.35 1.32 -17.65
CA ASP A 164 -8.00 0.03 -17.89
C ASP A 164 -9.50 0.02 -17.51
N GLU A 165 -10.11 1.20 -17.31
CA GLU A 165 -11.52 1.38 -16.98
C GLU A 165 -12.36 1.89 -18.16
N ASP A 166 -11.89 1.65 -19.38
CA ASP A 166 -12.62 2.00 -20.63
C ASP A 166 -13.65 0.94 -21.03
#